data_55ffb18dbdf492fde1ffbc50f685c14c
#
_entry.id   55ffb18dbdf492fde1ffbc50f685c14c
#
_cell.length_a   1.000
_cell.length_b   1.000
_cell.length_c   1.000
_cell.angle_alpha   90.00
_cell.angle_beta   90.00
_cell.angle_gamma   90.00
#
_symmetry.space_group_name_H-M   'P 1'
#
loop_
_entity.id
_entity.type
_entity.pdbx_description
1 polymer ?
#
loop_
_entity_poly.entity_id
_entity_poly.type
_entity_poly.pdbx_seq_one_letter_code
_entity_poly.pdbx_strand_id
1 'polypeptide(L)'
;MAETFLKFSFPINPLLKLIEIKHDSLSSSIGKIKVPNPIGVAAGLDKNYKTSINYLNFGFGFAVTGTILSHQNFGNPKPRLFRDFDNKSIVNSLGFPSE
;
A
#
# COMPACT_ATOMS: atom_id res chain seq x y z
N MET A 1 -5.65 -10.04 -6.73
CA MET A 1 -6.71 -10.48 -5.77
C MET A 1 -6.99 -9.42 -4.71
N ALA A 2 -6.00 -8.93 -3.95
CA ALA A 2 -6.22 -7.88 -2.94
C ALA A 2 -6.78 -6.56 -3.51
N GLU A 3 -6.24 -6.08 -4.62
CA GLU A 3 -6.72 -4.86 -5.28
C GLU A 3 -8.19 -4.97 -5.74
N THR A 4 -8.61 -6.14 -6.19
CA THR A 4 -9.99 -6.37 -6.63
C THR A 4 -10.95 -6.31 -5.44
N PHE A 5 -10.57 -6.93 -4.31
CA PHE A 5 -11.36 -6.86 -3.08
C PHE A 5 -11.50 -5.41 -2.57
N LEU A 6 -10.41 -4.64 -2.58
CA LEU A 6 -10.41 -3.25 -2.10
C LEU A 6 -11.22 -2.30 -3.00
N LYS A 7 -11.31 -2.57 -4.30
CA LYS A 7 -12.20 -1.81 -5.21
C LYS A 7 -13.68 -2.04 -4.89
N PHE A 8 -14.06 -3.24 -4.46
CA PHE A 8 -15.42 -3.58 -4.04
C PHE A 8 -15.75 -3.14 -2.61
N SER A 9 -14.79 -2.70 -1.82
CA SER A 9 -15.01 -2.29 -0.43
C SER A 9 -15.66 -0.90 -0.28
N PHE A 10 -15.85 -0.17 -1.38
CA PHE A 10 -16.45 1.16 -1.36
C PHE A 10 -17.80 1.25 -0.61
N PRO A 11 -18.77 0.32 -0.78
CA PRO A 11 -20.02 0.35 -0.01
C PRO A 11 -19.86 -0.05 1.46
N ILE A 12 -18.73 -0.64 1.85
CA ILE A 12 -18.43 -1.12 3.21
C ILE A 12 -17.72 -0.02 4.05
N ASN A 13 -17.29 1.06 3.43
CA ASN A 13 -16.54 2.14 4.07
C ASN A 13 -17.15 2.67 5.38
N PRO A 14 -18.47 2.89 5.51
CA PRO A 14 -19.03 3.34 6.78
C PRO A 14 -18.92 2.27 7.87
N LEU A 15 -18.98 0.99 7.53
CA LEU A 15 -18.85 -0.11 8.47
C LEU A 15 -17.40 -0.29 8.96
N LEU A 16 -16.42 -0.05 8.08
CA LEU A 16 -15.00 -0.13 8.41
C LEU A 16 -14.59 0.92 9.44
N LYS A 17 -15.22 2.10 9.42
CA LYS A 17 -14.98 3.14 10.43
C LYS A 17 -15.36 2.72 11.84
N LEU A 18 -16.27 1.74 12.00
CA LEU A 18 -16.66 1.23 13.32
C LEU A 18 -15.57 0.36 13.97
N ILE A 19 -14.67 -0.20 13.17
CA ILE A 19 -13.55 -1.02 13.67
C ILE A 19 -12.24 -0.24 13.74
N GLU A 20 -12.24 1.02 13.31
CA GLU A 20 -11.07 1.88 13.35
C GLU A 20 -10.71 2.20 14.81
N ILE A 21 -9.51 1.82 15.23
CA ILE A 21 -9.00 2.14 16.56
C ILE A 21 -8.32 3.50 16.52
N LYS A 22 -8.91 4.48 17.20
CA LYS A 22 -8.33 5.82 17.36
C LYS A 22 -7.95 6.04 18.82
N HIS A 23 -6.70 6.37 19.06
CA HIS A 23 -6.21 6.73 20.38
C HIS A 23 -5.07 7.73 20.23
N ASP A 24 -5.07 8.77 21.06
CA ASP A 24 -4.07 9.85 20.97
C ASP A 24 -2.63 9.35 21.13
N SER A 25 -2.41 8.30 21.94
CA SER A 25 -1.10 7.68 22.11
C SER A 25 -0.57 6.98 20.85
N LEU A 26 -1.41 6.70 19.85
CA LEU A 26 -1.00 6.12 18.58
C LEU A 26 -0.54 7.20 17.59
N SER A 27 -0.87 8.47 17.85
CA SER A 27 -0.47 9.57 16.97
C SER A 27 1.06 9.63 16.86
N SER A 28 1.55 9.75 15.67
CA SER A 28 2.98 9.76 15.35
C SER A 28 3.30 10.81 14.29
N SER A 29 4.57 10.94 13.95
CA SER A 29 5.02 11.88 12.91
C SER A 29 6.06 11.24 12.00
N ILE A 30 5.92 11.47 10.71
CA ILE A 30 6.89 11.13 9.68
C ILE A 30 7.47 12.45 9.17
N GLY A 31 8.63 12.85 9.72
CA GLY A 31 9.17 14.18 9.52
C GLY A 31 8.20 15.24 10.04
N LYS A 32 7.69 16.09 9.15
CA LYS A 32 6.73 17.17 9.49
C LYS A 32 5.26 16.75 9.35
N ILE A 33 4.98 15.54 8.87
CA ILE A 33 3.63 15.04 8.61
C ILE A 33 3.14 14.30 9.85
N LYS A 34 2.03 14.74 10.44
CA LYS A 34 1.33 14.01 11.50
C LYS A 34 0.50 12.89 10.92
N VAL A 35 0.57 11.72 11.52
CA VAL A 35 -0.22 10.53 11.14
C VAL A 35 -0.97 10.01 12.36
N PRO A 36 -2.22 9.50 12.18
CA PRO A 36 -3.06 9.06 13.29
C PRO A 36 -2.52 7.82 14.02
N ASN A 37 -1.69 7.00 13.34
CA ASN A 37 -0.98 5.89 13.94
C ASN A 37 0.28 5.54 13.12
N PRO A 38 1.25 4.81 13.71
CA PRO A 38 2.54 4.51 13.06
C PRO A 38 2.48 3.36 12.06
N ILE A 39 1.33 2.70 11.89
CA ILE A 39 1.20 1.55 10.98
C ILE A 39 0.75 2.04 9.62
N GLY A 40 1.55 1.81 8.61
CA GLY A 40 1.27 2.21 7.23
C GLY A 40 1.34 1.07 6.24
N VAL A 41 0.82 1.32 5.06
CA VAL A 41 0.86 0.41 3.92
C VAL A 41 2.05 0.73 3.05
N ALA A 42 2.84 -0.30 2.73
CA ALA A 42 4.04 -0.16 1.90
C ALA A 42 3.70 -0.03 0.40
N ALA A 43 4.56 0.64 -0.34
CA ALA A 43 4.42 1.00 -1.76
C ALA A 43 4.07 -0.15 -2.72
N GLY A 44 4.49 -1.38 -2.40
CA GLY A 44 4.26 -2.54 -3.27
C GLY A 44 2.80 -2.99 -3.37
N LEU A 45 1.94 -2.58 -2.42
CA LEU A 45 0.55 -3.01 -2.37
C LEU A 45 -0.37 -2.15 -3.23
N ASP A 46 -0.08 -0.86 -3.39
CA ASP A 46 -0.83 0.05 -4.25
C ASP A 46 0.13 0.86 -5.13
N LYS A 47 0.55 0.25 -6.22
CA LYS A 47 1.56 0.84 -7.11
C LYS A 47 1.05 2.07 -7.86
N ASN A 48 -0.25 2.09 -8.18
CA ASN A 48 -0.85 3.08 -9.06
C ASN A 48 -1.81 4.04 -8.34
N TYR A 49 -1.76 4.10 -7.02
CA TYR A 49 -2.61 4.97 -6.20
C TYR A 49 -4.13 4.76 -6.40
N LYS A 50 -4.54 3.53 -6.72
CA LYS A 50 -5.95 3.22 -7.01
C LYS A 50 -6.76 2.86 -5.77
N THR A 51 -6.11 2.41 -4.71
CA THR A 51 -6.77 1.85 -3.52
C THR A 51 -6.29 2.44 -2.19
N SER A 52 -5.37 3.40 -2.21
CA SER A 52 -4.75 3.97 -1.01
C SER A 52 -5.76 4.54 -0.02
N ILE A 53 -6.81 5.20 -0.50
CA ILE A 53 -7.86 5.75 0.36
C ILE A 53 -8.60 4.65 1.15
N ASN A 54 -8.74 3.46 0.55
CA ASN A 54 -9.39 2.32 1.21
C ASN A 54 -8.54 1.79 2.37
N TYR A 55 -7.22 1.82 2.24
CA TYR A 55 -6.33 1.44 3.34
C TYR A 55 -6.48 2.38 4.55
N LEU A 56 -6.62 3.68 4.31
CA LEU A 56 -6.88 4.64 5.38
C LEU A 56 -8.23 4.35 6.07
N ASN A 57 -9.25 3.95 5.32
CA ASN A 57 -10.54 3.53 5.88
C ASN A 57 -10.46 2.23 6.69
N PHE A 58 -9.47 1.38 6.44
CA PHE A 58 -9.16 0.21 7.28
C PHE A 58 -8.38 0.55 8.56
N GLY A 59 -8.10 1.82 8.80
CA GLY A 59 -7.42 2.29 10.01
C GLY A 59 -5.91 2.37 9.91
N PHE A 60 -5.30 2.22 8.72
CA PHE A 60 -3.89 2.51 8.55
C PHE A 60 -3.63 4.02 8.67
N GLY A 61 -2.53 4.39 9.33
CA GLY A 61 -2.17 5.78 9.55
C GLY A 61 -1.69 6.50 8.29
N PHE A 62 -1.12 5.76 7.35
CA PHE A 62 -0.65 6.28 6.07
C PHE A 62 -0.52 5.18 5.03
N ALA A 63 -0.42 5.56 3.77
CA ALA A 63 -0.11 4.65 2.68
C ALA A 63 1.00 5.26 1.82
N VAL A 64 1.99 4.44 1.47
CA VAL A 64 3.05 4.80 0.53
C VAL A 64 2.70 4.19 -0.81
N THR A 65 2.60 5.01 -1.84
CA THR A 65 2.34 4.56 -3.21
C THR A 65 3.60 4.06 -3.90
N GLY A 66 3.46 3.41 -5.03
CA GLY A 66 4.58 3.00 -5.86
C GLY A 66 5.32 4.18 -6.47
N THR A 67 6.41 3.91 -7.17
CA THR A 67 7.20 4.90 -7.89
C THR A 67 6.35 5.61 -8.94
N ILE A 68 6.35 6.95 -8.89
CA ILE A 68 5.67 7.79 -9.87
C ILE A 68 6.71 8.21 -10.91
N LEU A 69 6.41 7.98 -12.17
CA LEU A 69 7.24 8.35 -13.32
C LEU A 69 6.51 9.36 -14.20
N SER A 70 7.25 10.13 -14.96
CA SER A 70 6.69 11.11 -15.92
C SER A 70 6.02 10.46 -17.14
N HIS A 71 6.28 9.19 -17.37
CA HIS A 71 5.73 8.39 -18.46
C HIS A 71 5.56 6.94 -18.04
N GLN A 72 4.70 6.23 -18.74
CA GLN A 72 4.45 4.82 -18.49
C GLN A 72 5.72 3.98 -18.66
N ASN A 73 5.95 3.07 -17.72
CA ASN A 73 7.05 2.10 -17.76
C ASN A 73 6.53 0.69 -17.42
N PHE A 74 6.67 -0.23 -18.33
CA PHE A 74 6.25 -1.62 -18.13
C PHE A 74 7.20 -2.42 -17.22
N GLY A 75 8.39 -1.85 -16.93
CA GLY A 75 9.43 -2.51 -16.17
C GLY A 75 10.21 -3.56 -16.97
N ASN A 76 11.03 -4.34 -16.28
CA ASN A 76 11.87 -5.35 -16.90
C ASN A 76 11.07 -6.53 -17.46
N PRO A 77 11.60 -7.30 -18.43
CA PRO A 77 11.00 -8.54 -18.93
C PRO A 77 10.72 -9.54 -17.80
N LYS A 78 9.70 -10.38 -17.98
CA LYS A 78 9.38 -11.47 -17.07
C LYS A 78 10.24 -12.72 -17.43
N PRO A 79 10.59 -13.61 -16.44
CA PRO A 79 10.27 -13.54 -15.01
C PRO A 79 11.11 -12.48 -14.28
N ARG A 80 10.50 -11.75 -13.35
CA ARG A 80 11.13 -10.64 -12.62
C ARG A 80 10.85 -10.64 -11.12
N LEU A 81 10.35 -11.77 -10.62
CA LEU A 81 10.09 -12.02 -9.21
C LEU A 81 10.43 -13.49 -8.93
N PHE A 82 11.31 -13.72 -7.99
CA PHE A 82 11.79 -15.04 -7.61
C PHE A 82 11.61 -15.25 -6.11
N ARG A 83 11.16 -16.44 -5.72
CA ARG A 83 11.07 -16.86 -4.33
C ARG A 83 12.20 -17.82 -4.02
N ASP A 84 12.96 -17.48 -3.01
CA ASP A 84 13.97 -18.36 -2.43
C ASP A 84 13.38 -18.99 -1.16
N PHE A 85 12.97 -20.24 -1.26
CA PHE A 85 12.32 -20.94 -0.16
C PHE A 85 13.30 -21.32 0.93
N ASP A 86 14.57 -21.61 0.59
CA ASP A 86 15.59 -22.02 1.54
C ASP A 86 15.96 -20.84 2.46
N ASN A 87 16.14 -19.67 1.90
CA ASN A 87 16.47 -18.46 2.64
C ASN A 87 15.21 -17.64 3.05
N LYS A 88 13.99 -18.15 2.81
CA LYS A 88 12.70 -17.48 3.11
C LYS A 88 12.68 -16.04 2.60
N SER A 89 13.19 -15.81 1.40
CA SER A 89 13.32 -14.48 0.81
C SER A 89 12.64 -14.35 -0.55
N ILE A 90 12.42 -13.10 -0.96
CA ILE A 90 11.89 -12.75 -2.29
C ILE A 90 12.87 -11.78 -2.94
N VAL A 91 13.32 -12.13 -4.12
CA VAL A 91 14.19 -11.27 -4.95
C VAL A 91 13.40 -10.78 -6.14
N ASN A 92 13.52 -9.50 -6.47
CA ASN A 92 12.87 -8.96 -7.63
C ASN A 92 13.80 -8.08 -8.47
N SER A 93 13.45 -7.97 -9.74
CA SER A 93 14.03 -7.04 -10.72
C SER A 93 12.91 -6.37 -11.51
N LEU A 94 11.98 -5.73 -10.80
CA LEU A 94 10.74 -5.19 -11.40
C LEU A 94 11.00 -4.09 -12.43
N GLY A 95 12.05 -3.26 -12.26
CA GLY A 95 12.39 -2.19 -13.19
C GLY A 95 11.43 -1.01 -13.14
N PHE A 96 10.91 -0.68 -11.95
CA PHE A 96 10.04 0.48 -11.69
C PHE A 96 8.79 0.55 -12.59
N PRO A 97 7.96 -0.51 -12.68
CA PRO A 97 6.74 -0.44 -13.47
C PRO A 97 5.79 0.62 -12.94
N SER A 98 5.25 1.45 -13.84
CA SER A 98 4.29 2.52 -13.56
C SER A 98 3.31 2.64 -14.72
N GLU A 99 1.99 2.75 -14.45
CA GLU A 99 0.90 2.93 -15.41
C GLU A 99 0.40 4.37 -15.44
#